data_526590332fd0bd31d3f0ae23ea6c4faf
#
_entry.id   526590332fd0bd31d3f0ae23ea6c4faf
#
_cell.length_a   1.000
_cell.length_b   1.000
_cell.length_c   1.000
_cell.angle_alpha   90.00
_cell.angle_beta   90.00
_cell.angle_gamma   90.00
#
_symmetry.space_group_name_H-M   'P 1'
#
loop_
_entity.id
_entity.type
_entity.pdbx_description
1 polymer ?
#
loop_
_entity_poly.entity_id
_entity_poly.type
_entity_poly.pdbx_seq_one_letter_code
_entity_poly.pdbx_strand_id
1 'polypeptide(L)'
;VDGNHNMVSNCTFKYADGTGIKFSGDQGVLENNLFYQVDYSCVGSLHDAMVNIRDASNMTFSHNTLDTGGNSVGIKAGSSNIIEYNRVTNQGMLQHDGSAIQADHNFTNGTVMQRNWVHDHIKFARRAPNMGSTLSARLESDKNSAGG
;
A
#
# COMPACT_ATOMS: atom_id res chain seq x y z
N VAL A 1 -12.49 -5.43 7.56
CA VAL A 1 -13.22 -4.47 8.40
C VAL A 1 -14.21 -3.74 7.50
N ASP A 2 -15.47 -3.79 7.84
CA ASP A 2 -16.55 -3.20 7.07
C ASP A 2 -17.39 -2.26 7.96
N GLY A 3 -17.85 -1.15 7.37
CA GLY A 3 -18.62 -0.13 8.07
C GLY A 3 -17.84 1.15 8.37
N ASN A 4 -18.53 2.11 8.98
CA ASN A 4 -18.01 3.45 9.18
C ASN A 4 -17.42 3.64 10.58
N HIS A 5 -16.51 4.63 10.71
CA HIS A 5 -15.86 5.03 11.96
C HIS A 5 -15.12 3.90 12.70
N ASN A 6 -14.70 2.86 11.99
CA ASN A 6 -13.91 1.78 12.58
C ASN A 6 -12.47 2.25 12.84
N MET A 7 -11.91 1.81 13.94
CA MET A 7 -10.52 2.09 14.28
C MET A 7 -9.75 0.80 14.51
N VAL A 8 -8.56 0.71 13.89
CA VAL A 8 -7.57 -0.33 14.17
C VAL A 8 -6.26 0.35 14.53
N SER A 9 -5.82 0.18 15.75
CA SER A 9 -4.61 0.86 16.24
C SER A 9 -3.77 -0.05 17.14
N ASN A 10 -2.46 0.21 17.15
CA ASN A 10 -1.49 -0.48 18.00
C ASN A 10 -1.49 -2.02 17.83
N CYS A 11 -1.83 -2.49 16.64
CA CYS A 11 -1.91 -3.92 16.33
C CYS A 11 -0.68 -4.39 15.55
N THR A 12 -0.44 -5.69 15.63
CA THR A 12 0.61 -6.35 14.85
C THR A 12 -0.01 -7.44 13.99
N PHE A 13 0.20 -7.34 12.67
CA PHE A 13 -0.19 -8.33 11.66
C PHE A 13 1.07 -8.99 11.12
N LYS A 14 1.18 -10.31 11.25
CA LYS A 14 2.37 -11.03 10.79
C LYS A 14 2.02 -12.32 10.08
N TYR A 15 2.84 -12.67 9.09
CA TYR A 15 2.86 -13.97 8.44
C TYR A 15 1.54 -14.37 7.78
N ALA A 16 0.87 -13.40 7.15
CA ALA A 16 -0.33 -13.65 6.38
C ALA A 16 0.02 -13.83 4.89
N ASP A 17 -0.54 -14.86 4.27
CA ASP A 17 -0.29 -15.16 2.85
C ASP A 17 -1.04 -14.26 1.88
N GLY A 18 -2.07 -13.58 2.32
CA GLY A 18 -2.81 -12.59 1.53
C GLY A 18 -2.83 -11.24 2.21
N THR A 19 -3.77 -10.38 1.80
CA THR A 19 -3.99 -9.06 2.38
C THR A 19 -4.18 -9.13 3.89
N GLY A 20 -3.38 -8.39 4.63
CA GLY A 20 -3.44 -8.38 6.09
C GLY A 20 -4.70 -7.70 6.62
N ILE A 21 -5.09 -6.60 6.01
CA ILE A 21 -6.34 -5.94 6.34
C ILE A 21 -6.96 -5.32 5.07
N LYS A 22 -8.26 -5.55 4.90
CA LYS A 22 -9.08 -4.84 3.94
C LYS A 22 -10.11 -4.02 4.70
N PHE A 23 -10.17 -2.74 4.35
CA PHE A 23 -11.17 -1.81 4.83
C PHE A 23 -12.15 -1.45 3.72
N SER A 24 -13.45 -1.44 4.06
CA SER A 24 -14.51 -0.86 3.26
C SER A 24 -15.39 0.01 4.18
N GLY A 25 -15.89 1.10 3.65
CA GLY A 25 -16.70 2.05 4.43
C GLY A 25 -16.07 3.44 4.49
N ASP A 26 -16.44 4.20 5.50
CA ASP A 26 -16.13 5.63 5.57
C ASP A 26 -15.59 6.04 6.93
N GLN A 27 -14.71 7.06 6.94
CA GLN A 27 -14.18 7.72 8.14
C GLN A 27 -13.49 6.75 9.13
N GLY A 28 -12.81 5.74 8.64
CA GLY A 28 -12.05 4.82 9.49
C GLY A 28 -10.65 5.32 9.78
N VAL A 29 -10.02 4.72 10.78
CA VAL A 29 -8.65 5.02 11.20
C VAL A 29 -7.81 3.75 11.30
N LEU A 30 -6.66 3.74 10.62
CA LEU A 30 -5.58 2.76 10.84
C LEU A 30 -4.35 3.51 11.33
N GLU A 31 -3.97 3.29 12.58
CA GLU A 31 -2.90 4.05 13.20
C GLU A 31 -1.95 3.18 14.03
N ASN A 32 -0.65 3.44 13.89
CA ASN A 32 0.39 2.83 14.69
C ASN A 32 0.36 1.29 14.69
N ASN A 33 0.13 0.69 13.52
CA ASN A 33 0.14 -0.76 13.34
C ASN A 33 1.45 -1.22 12.69
N LEU A 34 1.84 -2.45 12.98
CA LEU A 34 2.92 -3.15 12.32
C LEU A 34 2.38 -4.24 11.40
N PHE A 35 2.73 -4.19 10.13
CA PHE A 35 2.51 -5.25 9.15
C PHE A 35 3.87 -5.82 8.75
N TYR A 36 4.12 -7.09 9.06
CA TYR A 36 5.39 -7.73 8.79
C TYR A 36 5.20 -9.09 8.10
N GLN A 37 5.82 -9.27 6.95
CA GLN A 37 5.65 -10.46 6.11
C GLN A 37 4.17 -10.79 5.87
N VAL A 38 3.41 -9.77 5.51
CA VAL A 38 2.01 -9.87 5.09
C VAL A 38 1.98 -9.83 3.56
N ASP A 39 1.11 -10.61 2.95
CA ASP A 39 1.04 -10.82 1.50
C ASP A 39 2.41 -11.24 0.91
N TYR A 40 3.15 -12.05 1.69
CA TYR A 40 4.53 -12.39 1.32
C TYR A 40 4.59 -13.40 0.19
N SER A 41 3.76 -14.43 0.19
CA SER A 41 3.76 -15.50 -0.82
C SER A 41 3.08 -15.13 -2.13
N CYS A 42 2.41 -13.98 -2.22
CA CYS A 42 1.71 -13.51 -3.43
C CYS A 42 0.71 -14.54 -3.99
N VAL A 43 0.04 -15.29 -3.12
CA VAL A 43 -0.92 -16.33 -3.55
C VAL A 43 -2.25 -15.79 -4.02
N GLY A 44 -2.53 -14.53 -3.69
CA GLY A 44 -3.73 -13.84 -4.12
C GLY A 44 -3.60 -13.23 -5.52
N SER A 45 -4.32 -12.15 -5.75
CA SER A 45 -4.22 -11.39 -6.99
C SER A 45 -2.86 -10.69 -7.10
N LEU A 46 -2.35 -10.55 -8.32
CA LEU A 46 -1.15 -9.76 -8.61
C LEU A 46 -1.22 -8.29 -8.11
N HIS A 47 -2.41 -7.86 -7.75
CA HIS A 47 -2.68 -6.51 -7.26
C HIS A 47 -3.19 -6.48 -5.82
N ASP A 48 -3.00 -7.55 -5.06
CA ASP A 48 -3.23 -7.52 -3.62
C ASP A 48 -2.18 -6.63 -2.94
N ALA A 49 -2.46 -6.24 -1.72
CA ALA A 49 -1.62 -5.35 -0.95
C ALA A 49 -1.59 -5.78 0.51
N MET A 50 -0.54 -5.44 1.23
CA MET A 50 -0.50 -5.67 2.68
C MET A 50 -1.69 -5.00 3.36
N VAL A 51 -2.06 -3.80 2.90
CA VAL A 51 -3.23 -3.05 3.36
C VAL A 51 -4.02 -2.56 2.16
N ASN A 52 -5.29 -2.93 2.10
CA ASN A 52 -6.20 -2.53 1.04
C ASN A 52 -7.31 -1.64 1.60
N ILE A 53 -7.24 -0.34 1.29
CA ILE A 53 -8.24 0.67 1.64
C ILE A 53 -8.89 1.28 0.38
N ARG A 54 -8.83 0.55 -0.75
CA ARG A 54 -9.35 1.03 -2.04
C ARG A 54 -10.85 1.30 -2.01
N ASP A 55 -11.59 0.43 -1.32
CA ASP A 55 -13.05 0.50 -1.23
C ASP A 55 -13.52 1.34 -0.02
N ALA A 56 -12.60 2.08 0.58
CA ALA A 56 -12.86 2.95 1.72
C ALA A 56 -12.59 4.41 1.37
N SER A 57 -13.33 5.31 1.98
CA SER A 57 -13.19 6.76 1.79
C SER A 57 -13.02 7.49 3.13
N ASN A 58 -12.45 8.70 3.04
CA ASN A 58 -12.20 9.56 4.20
C ASN A 58 -11.43 8.88 5.34
N MET A 59 -10.59 7.90 4.98
CA MET A 59 -9.77 7.15 5.93
C MET A 59 -8.53 7.96 6.33
N THR A 60 -8.13 7.82 7.59
CA THR A 60 -6.79 8.20 8.04
C THR A 60 -5.93 6.95 8.21
N PHE A 61 -4.85 6.87 7.43
CA PHE A 61 -3.85 5.82 7.51
C PHE A 61 -2.51 6.46 7.89
N SER A 62 -2.14 6.36 9.18
CA SER A 62 -1.00 7.12 9.71
C SER A 62 -0.13 6.32 10.67
N HIS A 63 1.17 6.67 10.72
CA HIS A 63 2.14 6.11 11.66
C HIS A 63 2.29 4.58 11.62
N ASN A 64 1.91 3.95 10.51
CA ASN A 64 2.04 2.49 10.38
C ASN A 64 3.41 2.12 9.80
N THR A 65 3.87 0.93 10.16
CA THR A 65 5.04 0.31 9.55
C THR A 65 4.61 -0.90 8.73
N LEU A 66 4.94 -0.89 7.45
CA LEU A 66 4.76 -2.01 6.53
C LEU A 66 6.15 -2.50 6.12
N ASP A 67 6.50 -3.70 6.51
CA ASP A 67 7.84 -4.25 6.29
C ASP A 67 7.76 -5.66 5.68
N THR A 68 8.53 -5.88 4.63
CA THR A 68 8.72 -7.16 3.98
C THR A 68 7.43 -7.74 3.39
N GLY A 69 7.01 -7.21 2.24
CA GLY A 69 5.93 -7.75 1.42
C GLY A 69 6.45 -8.49 0.18
N GLY A 70 5.89 -9.64 -0.14
CA GLY A 70 6.20 -10.35 -1.39
C GLY A 70 5.63 -9.63 -2.59
N ASN A 71 4.44 -9.10 -2.46
CA ASN A 71 3.82 -8.23 -3.45
C ASN A 71 4.49 -6.85 -3.46
N SER A 72 4.41 -6.18 -4.60
CA SER A 72 4.98 -4.84 -4.75
C SER A 72 4.12 -3.74 -4.13
N VAL A 73 2.86 -4.02 -3.80
CA VAL A 73 1.93 -3.06 -3.23
C VAL A 73 1.86 -3.21 -1.71
N GLY A 74 2.38 -2.22 -0.99
CA GLY A 74 2.21 -2.15 0.45
C GLY A 74 0.82 -1.62 0.83
N ILE A 75 0.45 -0.47 0.31
CA ILE A 75 -0.83 0.20 0.57
C ILE A 75 -1.56 0.42 -0.75
N LYS A 76 -2.81 -0.03 -0.85
CA LYS A 76 -3.71 0.26 -1.97
C LYS A 76 -4.75 1.28 -1.54
N ALA A 77 -4.63 2.50 -2.05
CA ALA A 77 -5.42 3.64 -1.64
C ALA A 77 -6.79 3.71 -2.32
N GLY A 78 -7.76 4.25 -1.62
CA GLY A 78 -9.07 4.67 -2.12
C GLY A 78 -9.19 6.20 -2.21
N SER A 79 -10.42 6.71 -2.31
CA SER A 79 -10.72 8.14 -2.46
C SER A 79 -10.73 8.88 -1.14
N SER A 80 -10.36 10.17 -1.18
CA SER A 80 -10.45 11.10 -0.05
C SER A 80 -9.74 10.62 1.22
N ASN A 81 -8.72 9.78 1.08
CA ASN A 81 -7.96 9.24 2.20
C ASN A 81 -6.76 10.14 2.53
N ILE A 82 -6.34 10.12 3.78
CA ILE A 82 -5.09 10.74 4.24
C ILE A 82 -4.12 9.61 4.58
N ILE A 83 -3.00 9.56 3.85
CA ILE A 83 -1.95 8.55 4.03
C ILE A 83 -0.68 9.29 4.40
N GLU A 84 -0.31 9.27 5.69
CA GLU A 84 0.79 10.09 6.17
C GLU A 84 1.61 9.44 7.28
N TYR A 85 2.87 9.86 7.39
CA TYR A 85 3.80 9.41 8.42
C TYR A 85 4.00 7.89 8.48
N ASN A 86 3.78 7.17 7.39
CA ASN A 86 3.99 5.73 7.35
C ASN A 86 5.41 5.41 6.90
N ARG A 87 5.94 4.30 7.42
CA ARG A 87 7.15 3.68 6.91
C ARG A 87 6.77 2.46 6.08
N VAL A 88 7.15 2.45 4.81
CA VAL A 88 6.91 1.31 3.89
C VAL A 88 8.25 0.87 3.33
N THR A 89 8.65 -0.36 3.63
CA THR A 89 9.97 -0.86 3.27
C THR A 89 9.93 -2.32 2.81
N ASN A 90 10.95 -2.75 2.06
CA ASN A 90 11.12 -4.12 1.59
C ASN A 90 9.88 -4.69 0.87
N GLN A 91 9.23 -3.89 0.03
CA GLN A 91 8.11 -4.36 -0.78
C GLN A 91 8.60 -4.91 -2.13
N GLY A 92 7.83 -5.82 -2.72
CA GLY A 92 8.14 -6.39 -4.02
C GLY A 92 9.18 -7.50 -3.99
N MET A 93 9.25 -8.28 -2.92
CA MET A 93 10.22 -9.37 -2.79
C MET A 93 10.03 -10.46 -3.84
N LEU A 94 8.82 -10.73 -4.27
CA LEU A 94 8.49 -11.79 -5.23
C LEU A 94 7.79 -11.28 -6.50
N GLN A 95 7.13 -10.14 -6.43
CA GLN A 95 6.35 -9.58 -7.53
C GLN A 95 6.67 -8.09 -7.68
N HIS A 96 6.79 -7.59 -8.92
CA HIS A 96 7.38 -6.28 -9.22
C HIS A 96 6.43 -5.30 -9.91
N ASP A 97 5.19 -5.68 -10.16
CA ASP A 97 4.20 -4.83 -10.82
C ASP A 97 3.37 -4.08 -9.78
N GLY A 98 3.75 -2.86 -9.51
CA GLY A 98 3.09 -2.01 -8.53
C GLY A 98 4.04 -1.02 -7.86
N SER A 99 3.54 -0.37 -6.84
CA SER A 99 4.27 0.62 -6.05
C SER A 99 4.01 0.44 -4.56
N ALA A 100 4.95 0.84 -3.73
CA ALA A 100 4.83 0.68 -2.28
C ALA A 100 3.55 1.33 -1.70
N ILE A 101 3.16 2.48 -2.25
CA ILE A 101 1.85 3.11 -2.02
C ILE A 101 1.22 3.33 -3.39
N GLN A 102 0.14 2.65 -3.66
CA GLN A 102 -0.53 2.66 -4.96
C GLN A 102 -1.85 3.43 -4.88
N ALA A 103 -1.99 4.36 -5.81
CA ALA A 103 -3.20 5.11 -6.07
C ALA A 103 -3.65 4.84 -7.51
N ASP A 104 -4.73 4.10 -7.67
CA ASP A 104 -5.21 3.68 -8.99
C ASP A 104 -6.34 4.57 -9.51
N HIS A 105 -6.14 5.18 -10.70
CA HIS A 105 -7.21 5.80 -11.51
C HIS A 105 -8.27 6.61 -10.72
N ASN A 106 -9.52 6.29 -10.98
CA ASN A 106 -10.69 6.99 -10.44
C ASN A 106 -10.95 6.77 -8.94
N PHE A 107 -10.15 5.94 -8.28
CA PHE A 107 -10.35 5.58 -6.87
C PHE A 107 -9.60 6.49 -5.90
N THR A 108 -8.90 7.51 -6.38
CA THR A 108 -8.00 8.31 -5.54
C THR A 108 -8.29 9.80 -5.53
N ASN A 109 -9.45 10.18 -6.04
CA ASN A 109 -9.86 11.57 -6.02
C ASN A 109 -9.86 12.13 -4.58
N GLY A 110 -9.16 13.23 -4.36
CA GLY A 110 -9.03 13.87 -3.05
C GLY A 110 -8.13 13.16 -2.03
N THR A 111 -7.45 12.08 -2.41
CA THR A 111 -6.51 11.40 -1.52
C THR A 111 -5.21 12.19 -1.40
N VAL A 112 -4.77 12.39 -0.15
CA VAL A 112 -3.53 13.07 0.20
C VAL A 112 -2.49 12.05 0.67
N MET A 113 -1.33 12.04 0.01
CA MET A 113 -0.17 11.24 0.41
C MET A 113 0.97 12.17 0.77
N GLN A 114 1.34 12.20 2.05
CA GLN A 114 2.40 13.12 2.50
C GLN A 114 3.24 12.51 3.62
N ARG A 115 4.49 12.96 3.74
CA ARG A 115 5.38 12.62 4.85
C ARG A 115 5.56 11.12 5.10
N ASN A 116 5.40 10.30 4.06
CA ASN A 116 5.65 8.87 4.15
C ASN A 116 7.12 8.60 3.83
N TRP A 117 7.72 7.66 4.56
CA TRP A 117 9.07 7.19 4.30
C TRP A 117 9.03 5.85 3.57
N VAL A 118 9.24 5.88 2.27
CA VAL A 118 9.26 4.70 1.39
C VAL A 118 10.69 4.43 0.97
N HIS A 119 11.22 3.25 1.31
CA HIS A 119 12.58 2.86 0.97
C HIS A 119 12.72 1.34 0.78
N ASP A 120 13.83 0.92 0.18
CA ASP A 120 14.17 -0.48 -0.06
C ASP A 120 13.06 -1.27 -0.78
N HIS A 121 12.37 -0.61 -1.71
CA HIS A 121 11.41 -1.26 -2.59
C HIS A 121 12.17 -2.10 -3.61
N ILE A 122 12.04 -3.41 -3.51
CA ILE A 122 12.77 -4.35 -4.36
C ILE A 122 11.98 -4.54 -5.64
N LYS A 123 12.46 -3.95 -6.72
CA LYS A 123 12.04 -4.36 -8.05
C LYS A 123 12.89 -5.54 -8.46
N PHE A 124 12.34 -6.73 -8.53
CA PHE A 124 12.94 -7.77 -9.32
C PHE A 124 13.02 -7.24 -10.76
N ALA A 125 14.19 -6.74 -11.13
CA ALA A 125 14.49 -6.49 -12.51
C ALA A 125 14.37 -7.85 -13.21
N ARG A 126 13.22 -8.13 -13.83
CA ARG A 126 13.27 -9.04 -14.97
C ARG A 126 14.34 -8.46 -15.87
N ARG A 127 15.46 -9.11 -15.94
CA ARG A 127 16.57 -8.75 -16.80
C ARG A 127 16.08 -8.69 -18.24
N ALA A 128 15.61 -7.53 -18.65
CA ALA A 128 16.01 -7.08 -19.96
C ALA A 128 17.49 -6.73 -19.82
N PRO A 129 18.39 -7.22 -20.68
CA PRO A 129 19.83 -7.08 -20.50
C PRO A 129 20.35 -5.64 -20.42
N ASN A 130 19.49 -4.64 -20.50
CA ASN A 130 19.85 -3.22 -20.57
C ASN A 130 19.06 -2.32 -19.61
N MET A 131 18.33 -2.85 -18.64
CA MET A 131 17.73 -2.00 -17.60
C MET A 131 18.57 -2.10 -16.33
N GLY A 132 19.30 -1.03 -16.04
CA GLY A 132 19.99 -0.88 -14.77
C GLY A 132 19.02 -1.05 -13.59
N SER A 133 19.47 -1.79 -12.60
CA SER A 133 18.73 -1.97 -11.33
C SER A 133 18.66 -0.63 -10.62
N THR A 134 17.59 0.11 -10.80
CA THR A 134 17.29 1.25 -9.98
C THR A 134 16.44 0.79 -8.80
N LEU A 135 17.03 0.70 -7.63
CA LEU A 135 16.31 0.73 -6.36
C LEU A 135 15.59 2.09 -6.30
N SER A 136 14.32 2.12 -6.62
CA SER A 136 13.55 3.34 -6.52
C SER A 136 12.30 3.07 -5.69
N ALA A 137 12.19 3.78 -4.57
CA ALA A 137 10.91 3.97 -3.94
C ALA A 137 10.02 4.72 -4.94
N ARG A 138 8.94 4.11 -5.38
CA ARG A 138 8.02 4.71 -6.35
C ARG A 138 6.70 5.03 -5.67
N LEU A 139 6.37 6.31 -5.64
CA LEU A 139 5.01 6.78 -5.50
C LEU A 139 4.44 6.86 -6.93
N GLU A 140 3.51 6.02 -7.28
CA GLU A 140 2.85 6.06 -8.58
C GLU A 140 1.48 6.71 -8.42
N SER A 141 1.31 7.90 -8.97
CA SER A 141 0.00 8.44 -9.29
C SER A 141 -0.25 8.19 -10.77
N ASP A 142 -1.33 7.54 -11.11
CA ASP A 142 -1.70 7.36 -12.50
C ASP A 142 -2.06 8.70 -13.12
N LYS A 143 -1.43 9.01 -14.25
CA LYS A 143 -1.52 10.33 -14.90
C LYS A 143 -2.90 10.64 -15.51
N ASN A 144 -3.84 9.73 -15.43
CA ASN A 144 -5.18 9.91 -16.00
C ASN A 144 -6.19 10.59 -15.07
N SER A 145 -5.82 11.01 -13.88
CA SER A 145 -6.69 11.75 -12.98
C SER A 145 -6.68 13.27 -13.20
N ALA A 146 -5.96 13.76 -14.22
CA ALA A 146 -5.97 15.16 -14.60
C ALA A 146 -6.96 15.37 -15.75
N GLY A 147 -8.23 15.43 -15.43
CA GLY A 147 -9.28 15.72 -16.41
C GLY A 147 -10.58 16.09 -15.72
N GLY A 148 -10.75 17.35 -15.38
CA GLY A 148 -12.01 17.89 -14.90
C GLY A 148 -11.82 19.20 -14.22
#